data_0f6581386d4c286e58f2c57ab5043560
#
_entry.id   0f6581386d4c286e58f2c57ab5043560
#
_cell.length_a   1.000
_cell.length_b   1.000
_cell.length_c   1.000
_cell.angle_alpha   90.00
_cell.angle_beta   90.00
_cell.angle_gamma   90.00
#
_symmetry.space_group_name_H-M   'P 1'
#
loop_
_entity.id
_entity.type
_entity.pdbx_description
1 polymer ?
#
loop_
_entity_poly.entity_id
_entity_poly.type
_entity_poly.pdbx_seq_one_letter_code
_entity_poly.pdbx_strand_id
1 'polypeptide(L)'
;MTMTEEKDPPARKSSGWRDSILFTLGGIVVAVLVHLFVMQSFYIPSGSMENTLLINDRVAVNKLAYVLGDVERGDIVVFKGWDGEDTIKRVIGVGGDTVKCCDAKRRITVNGTPLDEENVYLYPDVYPSKQRFEVKVPPGRVWLMGDHRNNSRDSREYIDDPYKGTISEDDLVGRAFIRYWPFSRFGLLSRPETFSKVH
;
A
#
# COMPACT_ATOMS: atom_id res chain seq x y z
N MET A 1 62.92 -13.11 -51.95
CA MET A 1 62.22 -13.34 -50.65
C MET A 1 61.67 -11.96 -50.18
N THR A 2 60.45 -11.67 -50.59
CA THR A 2 59.79 -10.37 -50.28
C THR A 2 58.88 -10.58 -49.10
N MET A 3 59.23 -9.98 -47.96
CA MET A 3 58.36 -9.96 -46.76
C MET A 3 57.26 -8.95 -46.99
N THR A 4 56.02 -9.42 -47.00
CA THR A 4 54.83 -8.59 -47.00
C THR A 4 54.56 -8.15 -45.55
N GLU A 5 54.65 -6.86 -45.28
CA GLU A 5 54.35 -6.20 -44.04
C GLU A 5 52.81 -6.16 -43.87
N GLU A 6 52.30 -6.97 -42.95
CA GLU A 6 50.90 -7.01 -42.56
C GLU A 6 50.59 -5.79 -41.71
N LYS A 7 49.82 -4.86 -42.24
CA LYS A 7 49.44 -3.62 -41.62
C LYS A 7 48.25 -3.88 -40.65
N ASP A 8 48.51 -3.85 -39.38
CA ASP A 8 47.49 -3.95 -38.33
C ASP A 8 46.33 -2.94 -38.55
N PRO A 9 45.06 -3.37 -38.38
CA PRO A 9 43.92 -2.48 -38.51
C PRO A 9 43.93 -1.42 -37.38
N PRO A 10 43.53 -0.17 -37.68
CA PRO A 10 43.57 0.91 -36.70
C PRO A 10 42.63 0.58 -35.52
N ALA A 11 43.17 0.61 -34.31
CA ALA A 11 42.43 0.45 -33.07
C ALA A 11 41.30 1.49 -33.01
N ARG A 12 40.06 1.04 -33.04
CA ARG A 12 38.85 1.87 -32.89
C ARG A 12 38.87 2.50 -31.50
N LYS A 13 39.26 3.78 -31.42
CA LYS A 13 39.13 4.57 -30.20
C LYS A 13 37.64 4.68 -29.88
N SER A 14 37.16 3.81 -29.01
CA SER A 14 35.80 3.91 -28.43
C SER A 14 35.72 5.25 -27.69
N SER A 15 34.73 6.07 -27.98
CA SER A 15 34.49 7.32 -27.27
C SER A 15 33.81 7.01 -25.93
N GLY A 16 34.54 6.38 -25.02
CA GLY A 16 34.02 5.85 -23.75
C GLY A 16 33.30 6.88 -22.87
N TRP A 17 33.60 8.17 -23.04
CA TRP A 17 32.90 9.25 -22.34
C TRP A 17 31.46 9.47 -22.88
N ARG A 18 31.26 9.34 -24.19
CA ARG A 18 29.94 9.47 -24.83
C ARG A 18 29.03 8.30 -24.40
N ASP A 19 29.58 7.09 -24.36
CA ASP A 19 28.86 5.91 -23.93
C ASP A 19 28.48 6.03 -22.43
N SER A 20 29.41 6.51 -21.59
CA SER A 20 29.12 6.79 -20.17
C SER A 20 28.02 7.83 -19.98
N ILE A 21 28.02 8.92 -20.75
CA ILE A 21 26.95 9.95 -20.72
C ILE A 21 25.62 9.33 -21.15
N LEU A 22 25.58 8.54 -22.23
CA LEU A 22 24.37 7.91 -22.73
C LEU A 22 23.79 6.93 -21.69
N PHE A 23 24.62 6.11 -21.06
CA PHE A 23 24.18 5.21 -19.98
C PHE A 23 23.67 5.98 -18.76
N THR A 24 24.33 7.06 -18.38
CA THR A 24 23.89 7.91 -17.25
C THR A 24 22.54 8.58 -17.56
N LEU A 25 22.40 9.16 -18.75
CA LEU A 25 21.13 9.77 -19.18
C LEU A 25 20.01 8.72 -19.28
N GLY A 26 20.30 7.56 -19.85
CA GLY A 26 19.36 6.43 -19.89
C GLY A 26 18.92 5.99 -18.50
N GLY A 27 19.85 5.88 -17.57
CA GLY A 27 19.56 5.54 -16.16
C GLY A 27 18.68 6.59 -15.48
N ILE A 28 18.95 7.87 -15.70
CA ILE A 28 18.12 8.98 -15.18
C ILE A 28 16.69 8.90 -15.74
N VAL A 29 16.55 8.70 -17.06
CA VAL A 29 15.23 8.58 -17.70
C VAL A 29 14.45 7.41 -17.10
N VAL A 30 15.07 6.24 -16.96
CA VAL A 30 14.44 5.07 -16.34
C VAL A 30 14.04 5.35 -14.89
N ALA A 31 14.91 5.98 -14.09
CA ALA A 31 14.59 6.34 -12.71
C ALA A 31 13.39 7.30 -12.63
N VAL A 32 13.32 8.28 -13.52
CA VAL A 32 12.19 9.23 -13.61
C VAL A 32 10.90 8.49 -14.00
N LEU A 33 10.95 7.59 -14.99
CA LEU A 33 9.78 6.82 -15.40
C LEU A 33 9.28 5.91 -14.27
N VAL A 34 10.18 5.24 -13.56
CA VAL A 34 9.83 4.43 -12.38
C VAL A 34 9.17 5.31 -11.32
N HIS A 35 9.75 6.48 -11.01
CA HIS A 35 9.18 7.39 -10.02
C HIS A 35 7.80 7.91 -10.42
N LEU A 36 7.58 8.24 -11.69
CA LEU A 36 6.31 8.79 -12.18
C LEU A 36 5.19 7.74 -12.29
N PHE A 37 5.53 6.53 -12.75
CA PHE A 37 4.51 5.53 -13.13
C PHE A 37 4.39 4.36 -12.17
N VAL A 38 5.43 4.03 -11.43
CA VAL A 38 5.46 2.83 -10.58
C VAL A 38 5.32 3.15 -9.10
N MET A 39 6.01 4.20 -8.62
CA MET A 39 6.08 4.50 -7.18
C MET A 39 5.70 5.95 -6.89
N GLN A 40 4.97 6.14 -5.80
CA GLN A 40 4.66 7.47 -5.28
C GLN A 40 4.95 7.53 -3.78
N SER A 41 5.49 8.67 -3.34
CA SER A 41 5.76 8.96 -1.94
C SER A 41 4.59 9.70 -1.31
N PHE A 42 4.15 9.25 -0.12
CA PHE A 42 3.12 9.93 0.66
C PHE A 42 3.65 10.27 2.06
N TYR A 43 3.22 11.43 2.53
CA TYR A 43 3.45 11.90 3.89
C TYR A 43 2.22 11.56 4.74
N ILE A 44 2.42 11.19 6.01
CA ILE A 44 1.34 10.82 6.92
C ILE A 44 0.99 12.01 7.81
N PRO A 45 -0.14 12.71 7.55
CA PRO A 45 -0.50 13.91 8.30
C PRO A 45 -1.33 13.63 9.56
N SER A 46 -1.90 12.44 9.70
CA SER A 46 -2.87 12.13 10.76
C SER A 46 -2.54 10.85 11.51
N GLY A 47 -3.07 10.72 12.73
CA GLY A 47 -2.86 9.58 13.60
C GLY A 47 -3.80 8.38 13.33
N SER A 48 -4.54 8.35 12.22
CA SER A 48 -5.54 7.29 11.99
C SER A 48 -4.95 5.88 11.79
N MET A 49 -3.66 5.80 11.46
CA MET A 49 -2.92 4.55 11.29
C MET A 49 -1.83 4.36 12.36
N GLU A 50 -1.94 5.10 13.48
CA GLU A 50 -1.01 4.96 14.62
C GLU A 50 -0.97 3.54 15.15
N ASN A 51 0.16 3.17 15.66
CA ASN A 51 0.79 1.89 15.87
C ASN A 51 1.56 1.43 14.62
N THR A 52 0.98 1.42 13.42
CA THR A 52 1.68 1.07 12.19
C THR A 52 2.40 2.27 11.56
N LEU A 53 1.69 3.37 11.35
CA LEU A 53 2.22 4.61 10.77
C LEU A 53 1.97 5.76 11.73
N LEU A 54 3.01 6.51 12.05
CA LEU A 54 2.91 7.71 12.88
C LEU A 54 2.83 8.97 12.02
N ILE A 55 2.34 10.06 12.64
CA ILE A 55 2.40 11.40 12.04
C ILE A 55 3.87 11.71 11.68
N ASN A 56 4.10 12.33 10.52
CA ASN A 56 5.38 12.64 9.91
C ASN A 56 6.14 11.44 9.29
N ASP A 57 5.61 10.22 9.35
CA ASP A 57 6.17 9.13 8.56
C ASP A 57 6.03 9.45 7.05
N ARG A 58 6.94 8.89 6.24
CA ARG A 58 6.82 8.86 4.78
C ARG A 58 6.86 7.43 4.30
N VAL A 59 5.91 7.13 3.41
CA VAL A 59 5.74 5.80 2.85
C VAL A 59 5.87 5.83 1.33
N ALA A 60 6.40 4.75 0.76
CA ALA A 60 6.36 4.53 -0.67
C ALA A 60 5.19 3.61 -1.01
N VAL A 61 4.47 3.98 -2.05
CA VAL A 61 3.26 3.33 -2.55
C VAL A 61 3.54 2.80 -3.95
N ASN A 62 3.27 1.52 -4.16
CA ASN A 62 3.32 0.88 -5.47
C ASN A 62 1.97 1.10 -6.17
N LYS A 63 1.98 1.91 -7.23
CA LYS A 63 0.79 2.25 -8.04
C LYS A 63 0.35 1.11 -8.95
N LEU A 64 1.27 0.21 -9.31
CA LEU A 64 0.97 -0.93 -10.18
C LEU A 64 0.50 -2.16 -9.40
N ALA A 65 0.44 -2.09 -8.06
CA ALA A 65 0.08 -3.25 -7.23
C ALA A 65 -1.25 -3.87 -7.65
N TYR A 66 -2.25 -3.05 -7.97
CA TYR A 66 -3.61 -3.46 -8.30
C TYR A 66 -3.93 -3.41 -9.80
N VAL A 67 -2.94 -3.03 -10.62
CA VAL A 67 -2.98 -3.22 -12.07
C VAL A 67 -2.50 -4.63 -12.44
N LEU A 68 -1.56 -5.17 -11.66
CA LEU A 68 -0.89 -6.45 -11.92
C LEU A 68 -1.32 -7.57 -10.96
N GLY A 69 -2.10 -7.26 -9.95
CA GLY A 69 -2.57 -8.21 -8.94
C GLY A 69 -3.82 -7.72 -8.22
N ASP A 70 -4.35 -8.56 -7.36
CA ASP A 70 -5.58 -8.28 -6.62
C ASP A 70 -5.32 -7.54 -5.30
N VAL A 71 -6.33 -6.84 -4.82
CA VAL A 71 -6.35 -6.26 -3.48
C VAL A 71 -6.54 -7.40 -2.48
N GLU A 72 -5.70 -7.43 -1.45
CA GLU A 72 -5.79 -8.46 -0.43
C GLU A 72 -6.04 -7.88 0.95
N ARG A 73 -6.70 -8.68 1.80
CA ARG A 73 -6.93 -8.35 3.21
C ARG A 73 -5.60 -8.10 3.91
N GLY A 74 -5.55 -7.06 4.75
CA GLY A 74 -4.33 -6.65 5.46
C GLY A 74 -3.46 -5.65 4.69
N ASP A 75 -3.68 -5.41 3.40
CA ASP A 75 -2.96 -4.38 2.65
C ASP A 75 -3.19 -3.00 3.28
N ILE A 76 -2.14 -2.18 3.28
CA ILE A 76 -2.25 -0.75 3.57
C ILE A 76 -2.35 -0.03 2.24
N VAL A 77 -3.46 0.65 2.00
CA VAL A 77 -3.77 1.29 0.72
C VAL A 77 -3.88 2.80 0.86
N VAL A 78 -3.40 3.51 -0.16
CA VAL A 78 -3.75 4.91 -0.40
C VAL A 78 -4.86 4.93 -1.44
N PHE A 79 -5.89 5.72 -1.20
CA PHE A 79 -7.09 5.79 -2.04
C PHE A 79 -7.68 7.19 -2.01
N LYS A 80 -8.55 7.51 -2.97
CA LYS A 80 -9.39 8.69 -2.94
C LYS A 80 -10.51 8.50 -1.92
N GLY A 81 -10.40 9.22 -0.79
CA GLY A 81 -11.34 9.16 0.32
C GLY A 81 -12.72 9.71 -0.04
N TRP A 82 -13.65 9.59 0.90
CA TRP A 82 -15.04 10.05 0.74
C TRP A 82 -15.16 11.57 0.55
N ASP A 83 -14.12 12.33 0.91
CA ASP A 83 -13.99 13.78 0.67
C ASP A 83 -13.17 14.13 -0.59
N GLY A 84 -12.71 13.12 -1.34
CA GLY A 84 -11.90 13.27 -2.54
C GLY A 84 -10.40 13.44 -2.29
N GLU A 85 -9.98 13.50 -1.01
CA GLU A 85 -8.58 13.64 -0.64
C GLU A 85 -7.88 12.28 -0.54
N ASP A 86 -6.55 12.29 -0.74
CA ASP A 86 -5.74 11.09 -0.57
C ASP A 86 -5.73 10.64 0.89
N THR A 87 -6.23 9.44 1.12
CA THR A 87 -6.39 8.85 2.45
C THR A 87 -5.67 7.51 2.51
N ILE A 88 -5.15 7.15 3.69
CA ILE A 88 -4.47 5.87 3.92
C ILE A 88 -5.20 5.05 4.98
N LYS A 89 -5.52 3.79 4.68
CA LYS A 89 -6.19 2.83 5.59
C LYS A 89 -5.73 1.41 5.34
N ARG A 90 -6.14 0.50 6.21
CA ARG A 90 -5.95 -0.95 6.05
C ARG A 90 -7.18 -1.60 5.45
N VAL A 91 -6.98 -2.48 4.47
CA VAL A 91 -8.02 -3.36 3.92
C VAL A 91 -8.38 -4.42 4.97
N ILE A 92 -9.62 -4.41 5.42
CA ILE A 92 -10.15 -5.40 6.35
C ILE A 92 -10.95 -6.46 5.62
N GLY A 93 -11.70 -6.07 4.60
CA GLY A 93 -12.45 -6.98 3.74
C GLY A 93 -12.39 -6.58 2.28
N VAL A 94 -12.46 -7.56 1.41
CA VAL A 94 -12.47 -7.42 -0.05
C VAL A 94 -13.80 -7.90 -0.63
N GLY A 95 -14.02 -7.69 -1.92
CA GLY A 95 -15.27 -8.06 -2.60
C GLY A 95 -15.71 -9.50 -2.31
N GLY A 96 -16.95 -9.67 -1.86
CA GLY A 96 -17.52 -10.96 -1.44
C GLY A 96 -17.47 -11.22 0.07
N ASP A 97 -16.61 -10.53 0.82
CA ASP A 97 -16.50 -10.71 2.27
C ASP A 97 -17.71 -10.17 3.04
N THR A 98 -17.97 -10.79 4.18
CA THR A 98 -18.85 -10.24 5.22
C THR A 98 -17.99 -9.80 6.40
N VAL A 99 -17.89 -8.49 6.60
CA VAL A 99 -17.18 -7.89 7.74
C VAL A 99 -18.17 -7.52 8.83
N LYS A 100 -17.89 -7.98 10.05
CA LYS A 100 -18.82 -7.78 11.17
C LYS A 100 -18.09 -7.35 12.44
N CYS A 101 -18.64 -6.44 13.16
CA CYS A 101 -18.33 -6.15 14.54
C CYS A 101 -19.51 -6.55 15.44
N CYS A 102 -19.30 -7.35 16.44
CA CYS A 102 -18.08 -8.03 16.90
C CYS A 102 -18.47 -9.42 17.40
N ASP A 103 -17.52 -10.31 17.55
CA ASP A 103 -17.71 -11.57 18.25
C ASP A 103 -17.90 -11.39 19.77
N ALA A 104 -18.02 -12.50 20.51
CA ALA A 104 -18.19 -12.48 21.98
C ALA A 104 -16.95 -11.89 22.71
N LYS A 105 -15.77 -11.93 22.08
CA LYS A 105 -14.53 -11.34 22.57
C LYS A 105 -14.28 -9.93 22.04
N ARG A 106 -15.28 -9.30 21.41
CA ARG A 106 -15.24 -7.96 20.83
C ARG A 106 -14.26 -7.79 19.65
N ARG A 107 -13.94 -8.87 18.93
CA ARG A 107 -13.07 -8.82 17.76
C ARG A 107 -13.88 -8.60 16.48
N ILE A 108 -13.29 -7.93 15.51
CA ILE A 108 -13.81 -7.91 14.14
C ILE A 108 -13.75 -9.33 13.57
N THR A 109 -14.78 -9.71 12.82
CA THR A 109 -14.80 -10.97 12.08
C THR A 109 -14.91 -10.71 10.59
N VAL A 110 -14.23 -11.51 9.79
CA VAL A 110 -14.37 -11.55 8.33
C VAL A 110 -14.77 -12.97 7.95
N ASN A 111 -15.91 -13.11 7.27
CA ASN A 111 -16.51 -14.41 6.93
C ASN A 111 -16.69 -15.34 8.15
N GLY A 112 -16.99 -14.75 9.32
CA GLY A 112 -17.10 -15.48 10.59
C GLY A 112 -15.77 -15.77 11.28
N THR A 113 -14.63 -15.60 10.61
CA THR A 113 -13.30 -15.78 11.20
C THR A 113 -12.89 -14.54 11.98
N PRO A 114 -12.59 -14.63 13.28
CA PRO A 114 -12.18 -13.49 14.08
C PRO A 114 -10.74 -13.07 13.75
N LEU A 115 -10.52 -11.76 13.65
CA LEU A 115 -9.19 -11.19 13.47
C LEU A 115 -8.51 -11.00 14.83
N ASP A 116 -7.31 -11.53 14.97
CA ASP A 116 -6.44 -11.29 16.11
C ASP A 116 -5.59 -10.04 15.82
N GLU A 117 -6.14 -8.87 16.16
CA GLU A 117 -5.58 -7.55 15.82
C GLU A 117 -4.77 -6.93 16.96
N GLU A 118 -5.12 -7.31 18.20
CA GLU A 118 -4.50 -6.81 19.41
C GLU A 118 -3.01 -7.17 19.45
N ASN A 119 -2.16 -6.20 19.83
CA ASN A 119 -0.70 -6.34 19.84
C ASN A 119 -0.04 -6.67 18.48
N VAL A 120 -0.78 -6.68 17.38
CA VAL A 120 -0.28 -6.89 16.03
C VAL A 120 -0.20 -5.55 15.28
N TYR A 121 -1.32 -4.90 15.06
CA TYR A 121 -1.37 -3.61 14.38
C TYR A 121 -2.40 -2.64 14.98
N LEU A 122 -3.34 -3.13 15.78
CA LEU A 122 -4.31 -2.27 16.46
C LEU A 122 -3.59 -1.35 17.45
N TYR A 123 -4.00 -0.08 17.49
CA TYR A 123 -3.50 0.85 18.50
C TYR A 123 -3.84 0.32 19.90
N PRO A 124 -2.91 0.37 20.88
CA PRO A 124 -3.13 -0.16 22.22
C PRO A 124 -4.35 0.42 22.92
N ASP A 125 -5.01 -0.38 23.75
CA ASP A 125 -6.13 0.00 24.61
C ASP A 125 -7.35 0.58 23.88
N VAL A 126 -7.52 0.27 22.59
CA VAL A 126 -8.71 0.66 21.82
C VAL A 126 -9.58 -0.55 21.48
N TYR A 127 -10.89 -0.33 21.50
CA TYR A 127 -11.81 -1.34 20.98
C TYR A 127 -11.72 -1.41 19.45
N PRO A 128 -11.82 -2.60 18.84
CA PRO A 128 -11.85 -2.79 17.39
C PRO A 128 -12.94 -1.99 16.68
N SER A 129 -14.09 -1.77 17.33
CA SER A 129 -15.08 -0.77 16.95
C SER A 129 -15.98 -0.42 18.13
N LYS A 130 -16.38 0.86 18.24
CA LYS A 130 -17.38 1.32 19.19
C LYS A 130 -18.81 1.02 18.75
N GLN A 131 -19.04 0.96 17.45
CA GLN A 131 -20.34 0.65 16.85
C GLN A 131 -20.38 -0.77 16.33
N ARG A 132 -21.56 -1.40 16.43
CA ARG A 132 -21.82 -2.70 15.80
C ARG A 132 -22.20 -2.47 14.35
N PHE A 133 -21.69 -3.32 13.48
CA PHE A 133 -22.03 -3.32 12.06
C PHE A 133 -21.89 -4.73 11.49
N GLU A 134 -22.57 -4.96 10.38
CA GLU A 134 -22.40 -6.13 9.52
C GLU A 134 -22.57 -5.68 8.08
N VAL A 135 -21.52 -5.81 7.28
CA VAL A 135 -21.49 -5.34 5.89
C VAL A 135 -20.98 -6.46 5.01
N LYS A 136 -21.75 -6.78 3.97
CA LYS A 136 -21.28 -7.59 2.86
C LYS A 136 -20.62 -6.66 1.84
N VAL A 137 -19.33 -6.84 1.62
CA VAL A 137 -18.54 -6.04 0.67
C VAL A 137 -18.94 -6.42 -0.76
N PRO A 138 -19.41 -5.49 -1.58
CA PRO A 138 -19.74 -5.79 -2.96
C PRO A 138 -18.49 -6.16 -3.79
N PRO A 139 -18.61 -6.96 -4.86
CA PRO A 139 -17.51 -7.21 -5.80
C PRO A 139 -16.88 -5.90 -6.31
N GLY A 140 -15.55 -5.88 -6.48
CA GLY A 140 -14.82 -4.70 -6.93
C GLY A 140 -14.75 -3.56 -5.90
N ARG A 141 -15.04 -3.85 -4.63
CA ARG A 141 -14.99 -2.88 -3.54
C ARG A 141 -14.24 -3.41 -2.33
N VAL A 142 -13.81 -2.52 -1.45
CA VAL A 142 -13.08 -2.85 -0.23
C VAL A 142 -13.70 -2.18 0.99
N TRP A 143 -13.56 -2.82 2.16
CA TRP A 143 -13.87 -2.27 3.46
C TRP A 143 -12.59 -1.88 4.18
N LEU A 144 -12.47 -0.61 4.50
CA LEU A 144 -11.24 0.01 4.98
C LEU A 144 -11.39 0.48 6.43
N MET A 145 -10.38 0.21 7.26
CA MET A 145 -10.34 0.74 8.64
C MET A 145 -8.95 1.26 8.99
N GLY A 146 -8.90 2.26 9.87
CA GLY A 146 -7.65 2.70 10.46
C GLY A 146 -7.18 1.79 11.58
N ASP A 147 -5.88 1.72 11.81
CA ASP A 147 -5.29 0.93 12.90
C ASP A 147 -5.56 1.58 14.26
N HIS A 148 -5.65 2.91 14.31
CA HIS A 148 -6.13 3.66 15.49
C HIS A 148 -7.65 3.84 15.42
N ARG A 149 -8.39 2.79 15.74
CA ARG A 149 -9.85 2.68 15.61
C ARG A 149 -10.66 3.84 16.18
N ASN A 150 -10.18 4.43 17.30
CA ASN A 150 -10.86 5.53 17.97
C ASN A 150 -10.55 6.91 17.36
N ASN A 151 -9.53 6.99 16.48
CA ASN A 151 -9.07 8.22 15.82
C ASN A 151 -9.04 8.06 14.30
N SER A 152 -10.01 7.35 13.74
CA SER A 152 -10.07 7.08 12.30
C SER A 152 -11.47 7.32 11.75
N ARG A 153 -11.58 8.27 10.80
CA ARG A 153 -12.70 8.33 9.86
C ARG A 153 -12.43 7.30 8.77
N ASP A 154 -13.25 6.28 8.72
CA ASP A 154 -13.10 5.17 7.80
C ASP A 154 -14.46 4.58 7.41
N SER A 155 -14.50 3.42 6.76
CA SER A 155 -15.74 2.79 6.27
C SER A 155 -16.89 2.78 7.26
N ARG A 156 -16.60 2.75 8.56
CA ARG A 156 -17.61 2.74 9.63
C ARG A 156 -18.42 4.04 9.72
N GLU A 157 -17.78 5.18 9.46
CA GLU A 157 -18.45 6.51 9.47
C GLU A 157 -19.43 6.69 8.30
N TYR A 158 -19.22 5.95 7.23
CA TYR A 158 -19.97 6.08 5.98
C TYR A 158 -20.90 4.88 5.71
N ILE A 159 -21.19 4.10 6.75
CA ILE A 159 -22.00 2.87 6.63
C ILE A 159 -23.43 3.12 6.12
N ASP A 160 -23.92 4.34 6.27
CA ASP A 160 -25.26 4.75 5.84
C ASP A 160 -25.29 5.30 4.39
N ASP A 161 -24.12 5.41 3.73
CA ASP A 161 -24.05 5.81 2.33
C ASP A 161 -24.62 4.71 1.39
N PRO A 162 -24.88 5.02 0.10
CA PRO A 162 -25.39 4.04 -0.86
C PRO A 162 -24.50 2.81 -1.05
N TYR A 163 -23.21 2.93 -0.74
CA TYR A 163 -22.21 1.88 -0.88
C TYR A 163 -21.83 1.24 0.46
N LYS A 164 -22.56 1.55 1.54
CA LYS A 164 -22.32 1.01 2.88
C LYS A 164 -20.91 1.27 3.40
N GLY A 165 -20.33 2.43 3.07
CA GLY A 165 -18.98 2.83 3.47
C GLY A 165 -17.85 2.13 2.72
N THR A 166 -18.14 1.29 1.74
CA THR A 166 -17.10 0.64 0.93
C THR A 166 -16.54 1.59 -0.13
N ILE A 167 -15.26 1.42 -0.46
CA ILE A 167 -14.54 2.15 -1.53
C ILE A 167 -14.39 1.26 -2.76
N SER A 168 -14.51 1.83 -3.97
CA SER A 168 -14.20 1.11 -5.21
C SER A 168 -12.72 0.77 -5.28
N GLU A 169 -12.39 -0.40 -5.82
CA GLU A 169 -11.00 -0.74 -6.11
C GLU A 169 -10.38 0.21 -7.16
N ASP A 170 -11.20 0.80 -8.04
CA ASP A 170 -10.76 1.81 -9.02
C ASP A 170 -10.31 3.13 -8.36
N ASP A 171 -10.75 3.42 -7.14
CA ASP A 171 -10.35 4.60 -6.37
C ASP A 171 -9.02 4.39 -5.61
N LEU A 172 -8.44 3.18 -5.68
CA LEU A 172 -7.17 2.87 -5.04
C LEU A 172 -6.01 3.46 -5.84
N VAL A 173 -5.23 4.31 -5.20
CA VAL A 173 -3.99 4.87 -5.77
C VAL A 173 -2.89 3.81 -5.80
N GLY A 174 -2.82 2.94 -4.76
CA GLY A 174 -1.89 1.85 -4.70
C GLY A 174 -1.62 1.34 -3.29
N ARG A 175 -0.71 0.35 -3.20
CA ARG A 175 -0.32 -0.31 -1.96
C ARG A 175 0.90 0.34 -1.34
N ALA A 176 0.80 0.77 -0.09
CA ALA A 176 1.95 1.17 0.72
C ALA A 176 2.73 -0.09 1.13
N PHE A 177 4.03 -0.14 0.80
CA PHE A 177 4.83 -1.34 1.02
C PHE A 177 6.07 -1.11 1.88
N ILE A 178 6.51 0.15 2.03
CA ILE A 178 7.67 0.51 2.84
C ILE A 178 7.48 1.88 3.49
N ARG A 179 7.82 1.97 4.76
CA ARG A 179 8.04 3.24 5.46
C ARG A 179 9.53 3.54 5.40
N TYR A 180 9.90 4.61 4.72
CA TYR A 180 11.30 4.93 4.46
C TYR A 180 11.82 6.13 5.28
N TRP A 181 10.93 6.89 5.91
CA TRP A 181 11.27 8.01 6.77
C TRP A 181 10.35 8.05 8.01
N PRO A 182 10.87 8.40 9.20
CA PRO A 182 12.29 8.64 9.52
C PRO A 182 13.11 7.35 9.46
N PHE A 183 14.41 7.45 9.20
CA PHE A 183 15.29 6.27 9.10
C PHE A 183 15.30 5.38 10.34
N SER A 184 15.08 5.99 11.54
CA SER A 184 14.94 5.23 12.80
C SER A 184 13.74 4.30 12.83
N ARG A 185 12.79 4.49 11.92
CA ARG A 185 11.56 3.68 11.76
C ARG A 185 11.47 2.99 10.40
N PHE A 186 12.58 2.94 9.66
CA PHE A 186 12.60 2.25 8.37
C PHE A 186 12.08 0.82 8.51
N GLY A 187 11.18 0.38 7.61
CA GLY A 187 10.64 -0.96 7.65
C GLY A 187 9.62 -1.25 6.55
N LEU A 188 9.50 -2.53 6.25
CA LEU A 188 8.50 -3.02 5.31
C LEU A 188 7.11 -3.03 5.97
N LEU A 189 6.08 -2.74 5.19
CA LEU A 189 4.68 -2.80 5.58
C LEU A 189 4.10 -4.13 5.07
N SER A 190 4.16 -5.14 5.93
CA SER A 190 3.65 -6.48 5.62
C SER A 190 2.18 -6.63 6.01
N ARG A 191 1.51 -7.61 5.39
CA ARG A 191 0.18 -8.06 5.79
C ARG A 191 0.30 -8.83 7.10
N PRO A 192 -0.50 -8.52 8.12
CA PRO A 192 -0.54 -9.29 9.36
C PRO A 192 -1.04 -10.72 9.11
N GLU A 193 -0.43 -11.68 9.80
CA GLU A 193 -0.73 -13.11 9.65
C GLU A 193 -2.20 -13.45 9.99
N THR A 194 -2.86 -12.64 10.81
CA THR A 194 -4.28 -12.87 11.16
C THR A 194 -5.19 -12.95 9.94
N PHE A 195 -4.84 -12.25 8.83
CA PHE A 195 -5.63 -12.27 7.60
C PHE A 195 -5.44 -13.55 6.78
N SER A 196 -4.35 -14.29 6.94
CA SER A 196 -4.13 -15.56 6.22
C SER A 196 -5.06 -16.67 6.67
N LYS A 197 -5.70 -16.51 7.82
CA LYS A 197 -6.67 -17.47 8.40
C LYS A 197 -8.10 -17.27 7.86
N VAL A 198 -8.34 -16.20 7.09
CA VAL A 198 -9.67 -15.86 6.54
C VAL A 198 -9.84 -16.51 5.18
N HIS A 199 -10.79 -17.40 5.06
CA HIS A 199 -11.14 -18.10 3.83
C HIS A 199 -12.35 -17.49 3.14
#